data_276bcc378e0fc8e0978ca08dda88bf44
#
_entry.id   276bcc378e0fc8e0978ca08dda88bf44
#
_cell.length_a   1.000
_cell.length_b   1.000
_cell.length_c   1.000
_cell.angle_alpha   90.00
_cell.angle_beta   90.00
_cell.angle_gamma   90.00
#
_symmetry.space_group_name_H-M   'P 1'
#
loop_
_entity.id
_entity.type
_entity.pdbx_description
1 polymer ?
#
loop_
_entity_poly.entity_id
_entity_poly.type
_entity_poly.pdbx_seq_one_letter_code
_entity_poly.pdbx_strand_id
1 'polypeptide(L)'
;MRYHQDPTTQQPTILLVDDEEFLRRLLARVLGGAGFDVIEAENGAAALRAVAGLDGALRLVVTDIHMPVMNGIEFAREFRPHHPTVPVLFITGRDPGITDDPADFDGHLLRKPFRSETFLAEVGRLLGDGSESLGRDHSVA
;
A
#
# COMPACT_ATOMS: atom_id res chain seq x y z
N MET A 1 -15.83 5.05 -8.18
CA MET A 1 -17.03 4.95 -7.35
C MET A 1 -16.99 3.70 -6.49
N ARG A 2 -17.43 3.82 -5.31
CA ARG A 2 -17.44 2.72 -4.39
C ARG A 2 -18.84 2.18 -4.22
N TYR A 3 -18.99 0.86 -4.37
CA TYR A 3 -20.28 0.25 -4.18
C TYR A 3 -20.66 0.27 -2.72
N HIS A 4 -21.93 0.29 -2.49
CA HIS A 4 -22.45 0.25 -1.15
C HIS A 4 -21.96 -0.97 -0.41
N GLN A 5 -21.55 -0.77 0.82
CA GLN A 5 -21.09 -1.82 1.68
C GLN A 5 -22.05 -2.04 2.82
N ASP A 6 -22.28 -3.28 3.14
CA ASP A 6 -22.97 -3.61 4.34
C ASP A 6 -22.18 -3.03 5.52
N PRO A 7 -22.82 -2.29 6.42
CA PRO A 7 -22.10 -1.70 7.54
C PRO A 7 -21.35 -2.72 8.41
N THR A 8 -21.78 -3.98 8.37
CA THR A 8 -21.13 -5.02 9.18
C THR A 8 -19.97 -5.68 8.45
N THR A 9 -19.74 -5.35 7.19
CA THR A 9 -18.67 -5.96 6.40
C THR A 9 -17.82 -4.88 5.77
N GLN A 10 -17.14 -4.11 6.59
CA GLN A 10 -16.27 -3.07 6.10
C GLN A 10 -15.07 -3.66 5.40
N GLN A 11 -14.79 -3.16 4.23
CA GLN A 11 -13.62 -3.58 3.49
C GLN A 11 -12.42 -2.76 3.93
N PRO A 12 -11.24 -3.38 3.99
CA PRO A 12 -10.02 -2.63 4.30
C PRO A 12 -9.76 -1.56 3.26
N THR A 13 -9.28 -0.43 3.73
CA THR A 13 -8.92 0.67 2.84
C THR A 13 -7.42 0.67 2.63
N ILE A 14 -7.02 0.78 1.37
CA ILE A 14 -5.62 0.83 0.96
C ILE A 14 -5.36 2.17 0.29
N LEU A 15 -4.31 2.85 0.72
CA LEU A 15 -3.84 4.06 0.05
C LEU A 15 -2.81 3.65 -0.98
N LEU A 16 -3.04 4.03 -2.22
CA LEU A 16 -2.16 3.69 -3.34
C LEU A 16 -1.57 4.97 -3.90
N VAL A 17 -0.25 5.08 -3.85
CA VAL A 17 0.46 6.30 -4.22
C VAL A 17 1.41 6.00 -5.37
N ASP A 18 1.21 6.65 -6.49
CA ASP A 18 2.06 6.49 -7.67
C ASP A 18 1.82 7.67 -8.58
N ASP A 19 2.89 8.27 -9.09
CA ASP A 19 2.76 9.41 -10.00
C ASP A 19 2.44 8.98 -11.42
N GLU A 20 2.59 7.70 -11.72
CA GLU A 20 2.28 7.17 -13.04
C GLU A 20 0.82 6.75 -13.08
N GLU A 21 0.01 7.60 -13.70
CA GLU A 21 -1.45 7.43 -13.63
C GLU A 21 -1.92 6.09 -14.17
N PHE A 22 -1.35 5.65 -15.29
CA PHE A 22 -1.81 4.40 -15.89
C PHE A 22 -1.58 3.22 -14.95
N LEU A 23 -0.39 3.11 -14.40
CA LEU A 23 -0.08 2.02 -13.48
C LEU A 23 -0.89 2.13 -12.20
N ARG A 24 -1.01 3.34 -11.68
CA ARG A 24 -1.79 3.55 -10.45
C ARG A 24 -3.23 3.07 -10.65
N ARG A 25 -3.84 3.44 -11.76
CA ARG A 25 -5.22 3.04 -12.02
C ARG A 25 -5.34 1.54 -12.26
N LEU A 26 -4.35 0.95 -12.90
CA LEU A 26 -4.34 -0.48 -13.09
C LEU A 26 -4.29 -1.22 -11.75
N LEU A 27 -3.39 -0.80 -10.87
CA LEU A 27 -3.26 -1.43 -9.55
C LEU A 27 -4.50 -1.18 -8.69
N ALA A 28 -5.08 0.01 -8.81
CA ALA A 28 -6.31 0.30 -8.08
C ALA A 28 -7.43 -0.65 -8.51
N ARG A 29 -7.50 -0.96 -9.80
CA ARG A 29 -8.50 -1.89 -10.30
C ARG A 29 -8.24 -3.30 -9.79
N VAL A 30 -6.98 -3.71 -9.76
CA VAL A 30 -6.62 -5.03 -9.25
C VAL A 30 -7.02 -5.15 -7.78
N LEU A 31 -6.72 -4.14 -6.99
CA LEU A 31 -7.09 -4.15 -5.57
C LEU A 31 -8.59 -4.12 -5.37
N GLY A 32 -9.29 -3.28 -6.13
CA GLY A 32 -10.75 -3.19 -6.03
C GLY A 32 -11.42 -4.50 -6.39
N GLY A 33 -10.89 -5.19 -7.40
CA GLY A 33 -11.40 -6.50 -7.79
C GLY A 33 -11.19 -7.56 -6.74
N ALA A 34 -10.20 -7.36 -5.86
CA ALA A 34 -9.93 -8.28 -4.77
C ALA A 34 -10.71 -7.93 -3.50
N GLY A 35 -11.54 -6.90 -3.54
CA GLY A 35 -12.42 -6.56 -2.43
C GLY A 35 -11.95 -5.43 -1.54
N PHE A 36 -10.92 -4.70 -1.95
CA PHE A 36 -10.42 -3.59 -1.12
C PHE A 36 -10.98 -2.25 -1.59
N ASP A 37 -11.16 -1.34 -0.64
CA ASP A 37 -11.41 0.06 -0.97
C ASP A 37 -10.07 0.73 -1.23
N VAL A 38 -9.98 1.51 -2.29
CA VAL A 38 -8.72 2.11 -2.68
C VAL A 38 -8.85 3.62 -2.74
N ILE A 39 -7.89 4.30 -2.13
CA ILE A 39 -7.74 5.74 -2.25
C ILE A 39 -6.46 5.97 -3.03
N GLU A 40 -6.52 6.76 -4.09
CA GLU A 40 -5.37 7.02 -4.95
C GLU A 40 -4.79 8.39 -4.65
N ALA A 41 -3.47 8.48 -4.73
CA ALA A 41 -2.75 9.75 -4.63
C ALA A 41 -1.61 9.74 -5.62
N GLU A 42 -1.29 10.90 -6.18
CA GLU A 42 -0.29 10.98 -7.25
C GLU A 42 1.11 11.27 -6.73
N ASN A 43 1.26 11.63 -5.47
CA ASN A 43 2.57 11.84 -4.85
C ASN A 43 2.41 11.81 -3.34
N GLY A 44 3.55 11.92 -2.65
CA GLY A 44 3.54 11.82 -1.19
C GLY A 44 2.77 12.94 -0.51
N ALA A 45 2.84 14.15 -1.03
CA ALA A 45 2.12 15.27 -0.42
C ALA A 45 0.61 15.06 -0.53
N ALA A 46 0.14 14.64 -1.71
CA ALA A 46 -1.28 14.34 -1.89
C ALA A 46 -1.71 13.18 -0.99
N ALA A 47 -0.81 12.21 -0.81
CA ALA A 47 -1.09 11.06 0.06
C ALA A 47 -1.29 11.49 1.50
N LEU A 48 -0.42 12.37 2.00
CA LEU A 48 -0.56 12.86 3.37
C LEU A 48 -1.90 13.59 3.56
N ARG A 49 -2.30 14.39 2.57
CA ARG A 49 -3.59 15.06 2.65
C ARG A 49 -4.75 14.06 2.65
N ALA A 50 -4.61 13.02 1.85
CA ALA A 50 -5.67 12.02 1.73
C ALA A 50 -5.90 11.27 3.04
N VAL A 51 -4.82 10.95 3.76
CA VAL A 51 -4.97 10.18 5.00
C VAL A 51 -5.41 11.03 6.17
N ALA A 52 -5.29 12.34 6.08
CA ALA A 52 -5.63 13.22 7.20
C ALA A 52 -7.08 13.06 7.63
N GLY A 53 -7.97 12.65 6.70
CA GLY A 53 -9.37 12.46 7.03
C GLY A 53 -9.78 11.03 7.33
N LEU A 54 -8.82 10.11 7.42
CA LEU A 54 -9.13 8.70 7.63
C LEU A 54 -8.89 8.31 9.08
N ASP A 55 -9.94 7.83 9.72
CA ASP A 55 -9.88 7.47 11.13
C ASP A 55 -9.87 5.95 11.30
N GLY A 56 -8.68 5.38 11.25
CA GLY A 56 -8.55 3.96 11.56
C GLY A 56 -9.01 2.99 10.49
N ALA A 57 -9.53 3.50 9.38
CA ALA A 57 -9.97 2.63 8.29
C ALA A 57 -8.80 2.18 7.41
N LEU A 58 -7.70 2.93 7.46
CA LEU A 58 -6.55 2.64 6.62
C LEU A 58 -5.78 1.44 7.14
N ARG A 59 -5.57 0.46 6.28
CA ARG A 59 -4.93 -0.79 6.67
C ARG A 59 -3.59 -1.02 6.02
N LEU A 60 -3.32 -0.35 4.91
CA LEU A 60 -2.09 -0.56 4.17
C LEU A 60 -1.84 0.64 3.28
N VAL A 61 -0.57 0.98 3.12
CA VAL A 61 -0.13 1.94 2.12
C VAL A 61 0.72 1.20 1.10
N VAL A 62 0.44 1.42 -0.18
CA VAL A 62 1.29 0.96 -1.27
C VAL A 62 1.80 2.20 -1.97
N THR A 63 3.11 2.40 -2.02
CA THR A 63 3.67 3.60 -2.60
C THR A 63 4.86 3.32 -3.49
N ASP A 64 4.90 3.98 -4.63
CA ASP A 64 6.12 4.03 -5.42
C ASP A 64 7.17 4.80 -4.61
N ILE A 65 8.41 4.50 -4.83
CA ILE A 65 9.50 5.22 -4.19
C ILE A 65 9.80 6.51 -4.95
N HIS A 66 9.92 6.43 -6.27
CA HIS A 66 10.39 7.55 -7.09
C HIS A 66 9.22 8.36 -7.61
N MET A 67 8.95 9.47 -6.95
CA MET A 67 7.86 10.36 -7.32
C MET A 67 8.33 11.81 -7.17
N PRO A 68 7.77 12.73 -7.95
CA PRO A 68 8.09 14.16 -7.77
C PRO A 68 7.45 14.71 -6.51
N VAL A 69 7.86 15.88 -6.09
CA VAL A 69 7.37 16.64 -4.96
C VAL A 69 7.79 15.99 -3.65
N MET A 70 7.29 14.80 -3.37
CA MET A 70 7.65 14.04 -2.17
C MET A 70 7.69 12.58 -2.56
N ASN A 71 8.86 11.96 -2.45
CA ASN A 71 9.02 10.54 -2.80
C ASN A 71 8.44 9.64 -1.71
N GLY A 72 8.41 8.33 -2.02
CA GLY A 72 7.77 7.37 -1.14
C GLY A 72 8.45 7.24 0.21
N ILE A 73 9.77 7.38 0.25
CA ILE A 73 10.52 7.28 1.51
C ILE A 73 10.20 8.48 2.40
N GLU A 74 10.21 9.67 1.80
CA GLU A 74 9.89 10.89 2.53
C GLU A 74 8.45 10.83 3.06
N PHE A 75 7.54 10.36 2.24
CA PHE A 75 6.17 10.19 2.66
C PHE A 75 6.08 9.25 3.87
N ALA A 76 6.75 8.10 3.79
CA ALA A 76 6.68 7.11 4.86
C ALA A 76 7.24 7.66 6.16
N ARG A 77 8.31 8.44 6.09
CA ARG A 77 8.90 9.01 7.30
C ARG A 77 7.95 9.96 8.01
N GLU A 78 7.14 10.69 7.26
CA GLU A 78 6.14 11.56 7.86
C GLU A 78 4.88 10.82 8.27
N PHE A 79 4.56 9.75 7.57
CA PHE A 79 3.34 9.00 7.80
C PHE A 79 3.41 8.11 9.04
N ARG A 80 4.53 7.41 9.21
CA ARG A 80 4.64 6.37 10.23
C ARG A 80 4.41 6.83 11.67
N PRO A 81 4.90 8.01 12.08
CA PRO A 81 4.67 8.43 13.46
C PRO A 81 3.20 8.57 13.83
N HIS A 82 2.36 8.86 12.85
CA HIS A 82 0.93 9.03 13.08
C HIS A 82 0.12 7.76 12.85
N HIS A 83 0.73 6.75 12.22
CA HIS A 83 0.06 5.50 11.87
C HIS A 83 1.02 4.33 12.09
N PRO A 84 1.44 4.11 13.34
CA PRO A 84 2.54 3.15 13.58
C PRO A 84 2.19 1.69 13.30
N THR A 85 0.90 1.37 13.20
CA THR A 85 0.49 -0.01 12.95
C THR A 85 0.15 -0.28 11.49
N VAL A 86 0.22 0.73 10.63
CA VAL A 86 -0.13 0.56 9.23
C VAL A 86 1.13 0.25 8.42
N PRO A 87 1.22 -0.92 7.82
CA PRO A 87 2.41 -1.25 7.02
C PRO A 87 2.45 -0.44 5.73
N VAL A 88 3.67 -0.25 5.23
CA VAL A 88 3.90 0.45 3.97
C VAL A 88 4.64 -0.50 3.04
N LEU A 89 4.04 -0.80 1.90
CA LEU A 89 4.66 -1.60 0.85
C LEU A 89 5.22 -0.64 -0.19
N PHE A 90 6.54 -0.71 -0.39
CA PHE A 90 7.21 0.12 -1.38
C PHE A 90 7.31 -0.62 -2.71
N ILE A 91 7.12 0.12 -3.78
CA ILE A 91 7.24 -0.41 -5.14
C ILE A 91 8.31 0.42 -5.84
N THR A 92 9.19 -0.25 -6.57
CA THR A 92 10.22 0.45 -7.32
C THR A 92 10.55 -0.28 -8.61
N GLY A 93 10.84 0.49 -9.66
CA GLY A 93 11.30 -0.06 -10.93
C GLY A 93 12.82 -0.01 -11.07
N ARG A 94 13.51 0.50 -10.07
CA ARG A 94 14.96 0.60 -10.09
C ARG A 94 15.47 0.52 -8.67
N ASP A 95 16.78 0.55 -8.53
CA ASP A 95 17.38 0.49 -7.20
C ASP A 95 16.92 1.67 -6.38
N PRO A 96 16.50 1.42 -5.15
CA PRO A 96 16.04 2.50 -4.27
C PRO A 96 17.22 3.23 -3.62
N GLY A 97 18.06 3.86 -4.44
CA GLY A 97 19.25 4.54 -3.96
C GLY A 97 18.99 5.80 -3.15
N ILE A 98 17.73 6.10 -2.86
CA ILE A 98 17.35 7.28 -2.11
C ILE A 98 17.79 7.19 -0.66
N THR A 99 17.82 5.97 -0.13
CA THR A 99 18.21 5.74 1.25
C THR A 99 19.03 4.47 1.34
N ASP A 100 20.02 4.49 2.23
CA ASP A 100 20.82 3.32 2.53
C ASP A 100 20.36 2.61 3.79
N ASP A 101 19.32 3.09 4.43
CA ASP A 101 18.84 2.54 5.69
C ASP A 101 17.74 1.51 5.42
N PRO A 102 18.03 0.21 5.63
CA PRO A 102 17.01 -0.81 5.40
C PRO A 102 15.76 -0.62 6.26
N ALA A 103 15.87 0.08 7.38
CA ALA A 103 14.72 0.32 8.23
C ALA A 103 13.65 1.15 7.55
N ASP A 104 14.02 1.95 6.54
CA ASP A 104 13.03 2.74 5.80
C ASP A 104 12.04 1.86 5.06
N PHE A 105 12.42 0.64 4.72
CA PHE A 105 11.56 -0.26 3.96
C PHE A 105 10.86 -1.30 4.84
N ASP A 106 11.37 -1.56 6.02
CA ASP A 106 10.84 -2.61 6.88
C ASP A 106 10.74 -3.96 6.17
N GLY A 107 11.54 -4.16 5.14
CA GLY A 107 11.51 -5.40 4.39
C GLY A 107 10.33 -5.52 3.42
N HIS A 108 9.54 -4.48 3.26
CA HIS A 108 8.35 -4.53 2.40
C HIS A 108 8.62 -3.80 1.10
N LEU A 109 9.32 -4.45 0.19
CA LEU A 109 9.71 -3.86 -1.08
C LEU A 109 9.36 -4.83 -2.21
N LEU A 110 8.66 -4.32 -3.22
CA LEU A 110 8.30 -5.12 -4.39
C LEU A 110 8.88 -4.45 -5.63
N ARG A 111 9.61 -5.19 -6.43
CA ARG A 111 10.27 -4.65 -7.61
C ARG A 111 9.43 -4.84 -8.86
N LYS A 112 9.36 -3.80 -9.67
CA LYS A 112 8.74 -3.86 -11.00
C LYS A 112 9.69 -4.55 -11.96
N PRO A 113 9.22 -5.30 -12.95
CA PRO A 113 7.80 -5.63 -13.17
C PRO A 113 7.38 -6.80 -12.26
N PHE A 114 6.11 -6.83 -11.94
CA PHE A 114 5.56 -7.92 -11.14
C PHE A 114 4.20 -8.31 -11.71
N ARG A 115 3.78 -9.51 -11.37
CA ARG A 115 2.46 -9.99 -11.75
C ARG A 115 1.44 -9.55 -10.73
N SER A 116 0.19 -9.43 -11.19
CA SER A 116 -0.91 -9.09 -10.29
C SER A 116 -1.02 -10.07 -9.14
N GLU A 117 -0.79 -11.36 -9.42
CA GLU A 117 -0.85 -12.38 -8.37
C GLU A 117 0.21 -12.16 -7.30
N THR A 118 1.42 -11.80 -7.72
CA THR A 118 2.50 -11.52 -6.77
C THR A 118 2.17 -10.29 -5.93
N PHE A 119 1.65 -9.26 -6.57
CA PHE A 119 1.25 -8.05 -5.89
C PHE A 119 0.17 -8.34 -4.86
N LEU A 120 -0.88 -9.05 -5.27
CA LEU A 120 -1.98 -9.36 -4.36
C LEU A 120 -1.55 -10.28 -3.23
N ALA A 121 -0.63 -11.20 -3.50
CA ALA A 121 -0.12 -12.07 -2.45
C ALA A 121 0.63 -11.25 -1.39
N GLU A 122 1.41 -10.29 -1.82
CA GLU A 122 2.14 -9.44 -0.89
C GLU A 122 1.21 -8.56 -0.08
N VAL A 123 0.19 -8.00 -0.73
CA VAL A 123 -0.84 -7.20 -0.05
C VAL A 123 -1.54 -8.05 1.01
N GLY A 124 -1.95 -9.25 0.63
CA GLY A 124 -2.63 -10.16 1.56
C GLY A 124 -1.75 -10.53 2.74
N ARG A 125 -0.47 -10.76 2.49
CA ARG A 125 0.47 -11.09 3.55
C ARG A 125 0.59 -9.96 4.57
N LEU A 126 0.63 -8.73 4.11
CA LEU A 126 0.77 -7.59 4.99
C LEU A 126 -0.52 -7.27 5.75
N LEU A 127 -1.65 -7.56 5.16
CA LEU A 127 -2.94 -7.33 5.82
C LEU A 127 -3.30 -8.45 6.78
N GLY A 128 -2.89 -9.63 6.44
CA GLY A 128 -3.22 -10.78 7.26
C GLY A 128 -2.52 -10.78 8.55
N ASP A 129 -2.73 -10.71 8.51
CA ASP A 129 -2.53 -11.02 9.25
C ASP A 129 -2.66 -11.78 9.70
N GLY A 130 -2.93 -11.93 9.68
CA GLY A 130 -2.98 -12.46 9.91
C GLY A 130 -3.43 -13.24 9.92
N SER A 131 -3.71 -13.29 9.67
CA SER A 131 -4.07 -13.93 9.50
C SER A 131 -3.84 -14.80 9.48
N GLU A 132 -3.72 -14.76 9.47
CA GLU A 132 -3.53 -15.44 9.38
C GLU A 132 -3.17 -16.19 9.29
N SER A 133 -3.29 -16.02 9.51
CA SER A 133 -2.96 -16.64 9.32
C SER A 133 -2.68 -17.47 9.12
N LEU A 134 -2.90 -17.39 9.12
CA LEU A 134 -2.61 -18.12 8.81
C LEU A 134 -2.25 -18.82 8.34
N GLY A 135 -2.36 -18.47 8.37
CA GLY A 135 -2.06 -19.00 7.81
C GLY A 135 -1.61 -19.73 7.45
N ARG A 136 -1.72 -19.53 7.75
CA ARG A 136 -1.23 -20.11 7.35
C ARG A 136 -0.68 -20.81 6.91
N ASP A 137 -0.85 -20.45 7.11
CA ASP A 137 -0.31 -21.06 6.62
C ASP A 137 0.01 -21.61 5.98
N HIS A 138 -0.28 -21.44 6.16
CA HIS A 138 0.09 -21.94 5.44
C HIS A 138 0.56 -22.43 4.89
N SER A 139 0.46 -22.06 5.32
CA SER A 139 0.96 -22.50 4.78
C SER A 139 1.30 -23.14 4.38
N VAL A 140 1.04 -23.10 4.57
CA VAL A 140 1.42 -23.70 4.05
C VAL A 140 1.65 -24.22 3.70
N ALA A 141 1.37 -24.03 3.99
CA ALA A 141 1.74 -24.46 3.45
C ALA A 141 1.96 -24.74 3.20
#